data_dad1f071458800bf15bbd1bbcf3e5271
#
_entry.id   dad1f071458800bf15bbd1bbcf3e5271
#
_cell.length_a   1.000
_cell.length_b   1.000
_cell.length_c   1.000
_cell.angle_alpha   90.00
_cell.angle_beta   90.00
_cell.angle_gamma   90.00
#
_symmetry.space_group_name_H-M   'P 1'
#
loop_
_entity.id
_entity.type
_entity.pdbx_description
1 polymer ?
#
loop_
_entity_poly.entity_id
_entity_poly.type
_entity_poly.pdbx_seq_one_letter_code
_entity_poly.pdbx_strand_id
1 'polypeptide(L)'
;MAKTSNNTKTVENTIPDEVSIETVETKPLSMEEKIMLKNLANWMVGFNKIESNGEVNINAGGSIRVPRAEVISQYENGNKLLRGDGDGTHATIYIDDKATRDYLDITSELIDKNKVKKIFAINGLDDFRNEIYKTFTTQAEKVLLIKIIRECGFNDFNKIRECEVLCGMTV
;
A
#
# COMPACT_ATOMS: atom_id res chain seq x y z
N MET A 1 28.24 53.04 -62.11
CA MET A 1 26.92 52.35 -62.01
C MET A 1 27.15 51.08 -61.23
N ALA A 2 26.90 51.09 -59.99
CA ALA A 2 27.05 49.89 -59.10
C ALA A 2 25.66 49.50 -58.55
N LYS A 3 25.29 48.24 -58.84
CA LYS A 3 24.07 47.64 -58.30
C LYS A 3 24.40 46.92 -56.97
N THR A 4 23.85 47.39 -55.92
CA THR A 4 23.91 46.78 -54.59
C THR A 4 22.83 45.67 -54.54
N SER A 5 23.20 44.43 -54.24
CA SER A 5 22.30 43.34 -54.03
C SER A 5 22.18 43.06 -52.51
N ASN A 6 21.00 43.28 -51.96
CA ASN A 6 20.67 42.95 -50.56
C ASN A 6 20.31 41.49 -50.46
N ASN A 7 21.05 40.75 -49.68
CA ASN A 7 20.80 39.35 -49.35
C ASN A 7 20.09 39.29 -48.01
N THR A 8 18.76 39.10 -48.02
CA THR A 8 17.94 38.91 -46.82
C THR A 8 17.98 37.42 -46.45
N LYS A 9 18.65 37.10 -45.35
CA LYS A 9 18.61 35.75 -44.77
C LYS A 9 17.29 35.60 -43.99
N THR A 10 16.42 34.72 -44.49
CA THR A 10 15.24 34.23 -43.79
C THR A 10 15.70 33.23 -42.72
N VAL A 11 15.43 33.54 -41.45
CA VAL A 11 15.61 32.61 -40.35
C VAL A 11 14.33 31.79 -40.23
N GLU A 12 14.40 30.51 -40.60
CA GLU A 12 13.35 29.53 -40.30
C GLU A 12 13.30 29.28 -38.80
N ASN A 13 12.21 29.70 -38.18
CA ASN A 13 11.85 29.31 -36.82
C ASN A 13 11.29 27.89 -36.86
N THR A 14 12.09 26.92 -36.43
CA THR A 14 11.65 25.57 -36.16
C THR A 14 10.92 25.56 -34.87
N ILE A 15 9.61 25.33 -34.87
CA ILE A 15 8.75 25.10 -33.72
C ILE A 15 9.09 23.69 -33.21
N PRO A 16 9.39 23.51 -31.91
CA PRO A 16 9.58 22.16 -31.34
C PRO A 16 8.27 21.40 -31.30
N ASP A 17 8.34 20.14 -31.63
CA ASP A 17 7.26 19.16 -31.65
C ASP A 17 6.35 19.23 -30.41
N GLU A 18 5.05 19.19 -30.67
CA GLU A 18 4.01 18.98 -29.68
C GLU A 18 4.31 17.69 -28.90
N VAL A 19 4.58 17.86 -27.60
CA VAL A 19 4.58 16.74 -26.67
C VAL A 19 3.13 16.27 -26.57
N SER A 20 2.85 15.16 -27.21
CA SER A 20 1.58 14.44 -27.09
C SER A 20 1.43 14.00 -25.62
N ILE A 21 0.66 14.73 -24.85
CA ILE A 21 0.19 14.29 -23.53
C ILE A 21 -0.77 13.16 -23.83
N GLU A 22 -0.29 11.91 -23.69
CA GLU A 22 -1.19 10.76 -23.62
C GLU A 22 -2.11 10.95 -22.40
N THR A 23 -3.31 11.41 -22.65
CA THR A 23 -4.41 11.36 -21.67
C THR A 23 -4.71 9.89 -21.44
N VAL A 24 -4.17 9.35 -20.34
CA VAL A 24 -4.56 8.03 -19.83
C VAL A 24 -6.06 8.15 -19.50
N GLU A 25 -6.92 7.65 -20.38
CA GLU A 25 -8.33 7.48 -20.09
C GLU A 25 -8.47 6.54 -18.90
N THR A 26 -8.62 7.09 -17.71
CA THR A 26 -8.95 6.32 -16.52
C THR A 26 -10.38 5.79 -16.68
N LYS A 27 -10.48 4.51 -17.00
CA LYS A 27 -11.77 3.81 -17.06
C LYS A 27 -12.51 4.04 -15.74
N PRO A 28 -13.78 4.47 -15.75
CA PRO A 28 -14.51 4.74 -14.52
C PRO A 28 -14.56 3.48 -13.66
N LEU A 29 -14.31 3.64 -12.37
CA LEU A 29 -14.33 2.55 -11.38
C LEU A 29 -15.73 1.95 -11.31
N SER A 30 -15.86 0.65 -11.59
CA SER A 30 -17.11 -0.06 -11.40
C SER A 30 -17.35 -0.32 -9.90
N MET A 31 -18.39 0.27 -9.33
CA MET A 31 -18.72 0.13 -7.91
C MET A 31 -19.25 -1.26 -7.55
N GLU A 32 -19.84 -1.98 -8.51
CA GLU A 32 -20.34 -3.35 -8.31
C GLU A 32 -19.25 -4.41 -8.37
N GLU A 33 -18.08 -4.07 -8.91
CA GLU A 33 -16.95 -4.99 -8.99
C GLU A 33 -16.52 -5.47 -7.60
N LYS A 34 -16.34 -6.79 -7.47
CA LYS A 34 -15.88 -7.39 -6.21
C LYS A 34 -14.37 -7.37 -6.13
N ILE A 35 -13.84 -6.57 -5.21
CA ILE A 35 -12.42 -6.43 -4.95
C ILE A 35 -11.98 -7.32 -3.78
N MET A 36 -10.69 -7.63 -3.74
CA MET A 36 -10.12 -8.52 -2.72
C MET A 36 -9.76 -7.74 -1.45
N LEU A 37 -10.20 -8.24 -0.32
CA LEU A 37 -9.76 -7.84 1.02
C LEU A 37 -8.93 -8.96 1.65
N LYS A 38 -7.82 -8.62 2.30
CA LYS A 38 -6.95 -9.56 3.01
C LYS A 38 -6.90 -9.22 4.51
N ASN A 39 -7.20 -10.18 5.36
CA ASN A 39 -7.00 -10.05 6.80
C ASN A 39 -5.53 -10.29 7.15
N LEU A 40 -4.86 -9.29 7.70
CA LEU A 40 -3.45 -9.36 8.12
C LEU A 40 -3.28 -9.96 9.52
N ALA A 41 -4.38 -10.04 10.30
CA ALA A 41 -4.35 -10.59 11.65
C ALA A 41 -4.37 -12.12 11.67
N ASN A 42 -3.95 -12.70 12.80
CA ASN A 42 -4.03 -14.13 13.07
C ASN A 42 -5.34 -14.54 13.78
N TRP A 43 -6.34 -13.68 13.79
CA TRP A 43 -7.70 -13.93 14.26
C TRP A 43 -8.72 -13.50 13.20
N MET A 44 -9.95 -13.97 13.36
CA MET A 44 -11.05 -13.56 12.49
C MET A 44 -11.40 -12.09 12.72
N VAL A 45 -11.59 -11.34 11.65
CA VAL A 45 -12.09 -9.95 11.68
C VAL A 45 -13.35 -9.84 10.86
N GLY A 46 -14.22 -8.90 11.21
CA GLY A 46 -15.45 -8.70 10.46
C GLY A 46 -16.07 -7.34 10.73
N PHE A 47 -17.03 -6.98 9.88
CA PHE A 47 -17.81 -5.76 9.98
C PHE A 47 -19.22 -5.96 9.38
N ASN A 48 -20.18 -5.20 9.89
CA ASN A 48 -21.51 -5.14 9.30
C ASN A 48 -21.48 -4.34 8.02
N LYS A 49 -22.20 -4.78 7.00
CA LYS A 49 -22.30 -4.06 5.74
C LYS A 49 -23.13 -2.78 5.89
N ILE A 50 -22.75 -1.75 5.13
CA ILE A 50 -23.44 -0.45 5.06
C ILE A 50 -24.34 -0.41 3.83
N GLU A 51 -23.85 -0.85 2.67
CA GLU A 51 -24.56 -0.77 1.38
C GLU A 51 -25.60 -1.88 1.20
N SER A 52 -25.53 -2.93 2.02
CA SER A 52 -26.47 -4.06 1.97
C SER A 52 -26.60 -4.72 3.33
N ASN A 53 -27.56 -5.61 3.48
CA ASN A 53 -27.73 -6.37 4.71
C ASN A 53 -26.66 -7.46 4.85
N GLY A 54 -26.30 -7.77 6.10
CA GLY A 54 -25.41 -8.87 6.47
C GLY A 54 -24.03 -8.41 6.92
N GLU A 55 -23.14 -9.37 7.03
CA GLU A 55 -21.78 -9.20 7.58
C GLU A 55 -20.73 -9.62 6.56
N VAL A 56 -19.52 -9.07 6.75
CA VAL A 56 -18.30 -9.55 6.11
C VAL A 56 -17.42 -10.14 7.20
N ASN A 57 -17.10 -11.43 7.14
CA ASN A 57 -16.22 -12.10 8.07
C ASN A 57 -15.03 -12.70 7.31
N ILE A 58 -13.80 -12.38 7.76
CA ILE A 58 -12.56 -12.82 7.13
C ILE A 58 -11.74 -13.60 8.15
N ASN A 59 -11.55 -14.89 7.89
CA ASN A 59 -10.73 -15.74 8.75
C ASN A 59 -9.30 -15.22 8.91
N ALA A 60 -8.60 -15.68 9.94
CA ALA A 60 -7.21 -15.36 10.21
C ALA A 60 -6.31 -15.54 8.97
N GLY A 61 -5.65 -14.47 8.51
CA GLY A 61 -4.80 -14.48 7.33
C GLY A 61 -5.52 -14.81 6.01
N GLY A 62 -6.86 -14.88 6.04
CA GLY A 62 -7.70 -15.18 4.89
C GLY A 62 -8.00 -13.98 4.02
N SER A 63 -8.74 -14.24 2.93
CA SER A 63 -9.17 -13.20 1.99
C SER A 63 -10.61 -13.42 1.59
N ILE A 64 -11.31 -12.32 1.25
CA ILE A 64 -12.68 -12.34 0.75
C ILE A 64 -12.86 -11.30 -0.35
N ARG A 65 -13.82 -11.52 -1.25
CA ARG A 65 -14.21 -10.54 -2.25
C ARG A 65 -15.48 -9.81 -1.82
N VAL A 66 -15.40 -8.48 -1.80
CA VAL A 66 -16.50 -7.58 -1.39
C VAL A 66 -16.74 -6.55 -2.50
N PRO A 67 -18.00 -6.14 -2.78
CA PRO A 67 -18.26 -5.07 -3.73
C PRO A 67 -17.46 -3.81 -3.40
N ARG A 68 -16.91 -3.15 -4.42
CA ARG A 68 -16.11 -1.93 -4.24
C ARG A 68 -16.88 -0.84 -3.52
N ALA A 69 -18.17 -0.63 -3.84
CA ALA A 69 -19.02 0.32 -3.16
C ALA A 69 -19.00 0.11 -1.64
N GLU A 70 -19.19 -1.13 -1.17
CA GLU A 70 -19.16 -1.46 0.25
C GLU A 70 -17.83 -1.09 0.89
N VAL A 71 -16.71 -1.41 0.23
CA VAL A 71 -15.37 -1.11 0.76
C VAL A 71 -15.12 0.39 0.88
N ILE A 72 -15.53 1.15 -0.12
CA ILE A 72 -15.45 2.62 -0.12
C ILE A 72 -16.30 3.19 1.02
N SER A 73 -17.57 2.78 1.13
CA SER A 73 -18.47 3.23 2.19
C SER A 73 -17.92 2.92 3.58
N GLN A 74 -17.37 1.73 3.78
CA GLN A 74 -16.73 1.37 5.05
C GLN A 74 -15.53 2.27 5.38
N TYR A 75 -14.68 2.53 4.40
CA TYR A 75 -13.50 3.38 4.57
C TYR A 75 -13.89 4.83 4.90
N GLU A 76 -14.83 5.41 4.14
CA GLU A 76 -15.33 6.78 4.32
C GLU A 76 -16.06 6.96 5.64
N ASN A 77 -16.80 5.94 6.11
CA ASN A 77 -17.43 5.93 7.42
C ASN A 77 -16.45 5.65 8.59
N GLY A 78 -15.16 5.59 8.31
CA GLY A 78 -14.12 5.52 9.33
C GLY A 78 -13.93 4.14 9.95
N ASN A 79 -14.27 3.05 9.23
CA ASN A 79 -13.99 1.71 9.71
C ASN A 79 -12.48 1.52 9.92
N LYS A 80 -12.06 1.46 11.18
CA LYS A 80 -10.64 1.36 11.56
C LYS A 80 -9.94 0.11 11.05
N LEU A 81 -10.68 -0.97 10.80
CA LEU A 81 -10.08 -2.19 10.25
C LEU A 81 -9.51 -1.97 8.84
N LEU A 82 -10.15 -1.10 8.05
CA LEU A 82 -9.75 -0.75 6.68
C LEU A 82 -8.91 0.53 6.64
N ARG A 83 -9.27 1.51 7.48
CA ARG A 83 -8.68 2.85 7.43
C ARG A 83 -7.39 2.99 8.25
N GLY A 84 -7.21 2.17 9.30
CA GLY A 84 -6.08 2.29 10.20
C GLY A 84 -6.00 3.69 10.82
N ASP A 85 -4.86 4.35 10.66
CA ASP A 85 -4.60 5.71 11.16
C ASP A 85 -5.19 6.81 10.26
N GLY A 86 -5.83 6.46 9.15
CA GLY A 86 -6.52 7.40 8.27
C GLY A 86 -6.22 7.23 6.78
N ASP A 87 -5.04 6.74 6.44
CA ASP A 87 -4.51 6.54 5.08
C ASP A 87 -4.26 5.06 4.74
N GLY A 88 -4.85 4.15 5.51
CA GLY A 88 -4.63 2.71 5.40
C GLY A 88 -3.39 2.21 6.16
N THR A 89 -2.57 3.12 6.73
CA THR A 89 -1.45 2.74 7.58
C THR A 89 -1.97 2.07 8.85
N HIS A 90 -1.35 0.97 9.25
CA HIS A 90 -1.74 0.15 10.39
C HIS A 90 -3.16 -0.46 10.31
N ALA A 91 -3.76 -0.52 9.11
CA ALA A 91 -5.02 -1.20 8.89
C ALA A 91 -4.87 -2.72 9.12
N THR A 92 -5.89 -3.34 9.71
CA THR A 92 -5.93 -4.79 9.92
C THR A 92 -6.37 -5.54 8.66
N ILE A 93 -7.18 -4.90 7.83
CA ILE A 93 -7.64 -5.43 6.55
C ILE A 93 -6.97 -4.63 5.42
N TYR A 94 -6.21 -5.32 4.57
CA TYR A 94 -5.59 -4.73 3.40
C TYR A 94 -6.52 -4.80 2.18
N ILE A 95 -6.69 -3.68 1.49
CA ILE A 95 -7.44 -3.59 0.23
C ILE A 95 -6.49 -3.97 -0.92
N ASP A 96 -6.64 -5.19 -1.46
CA ASP A 96 -5.81 -5.71 -2.54
C ASP A 96 -6.40 -5.36 -3.92
N ASP A 97 -6.63 -4.07 -4.13
CA ASP A 97 -7.08 -3.48 -5.38
C ASP A 97 -6.48 -2.08 -5.55
N LYS A 98 -5.55 -1.96 -6.49
CA LYS A 98 -4.80 -0.70 -6.69
C LYS A 98 -5.73 0.46 -7.02
N ALA A 99 -6.71 0.25 -7.91
CA ALA A 99 -7.60 1.30 -8.36
C ALA A 99 -8.47 1.87 -7.22
N THR A 100 -8.95 1.00 -6.30
CA THR A 100 -9.67 1.45 -5.10
C THR A 100 -8.74 2.16 -4.12
N ARG A 101 -7.50 1.70 -3.96
CA ARG A 101 -6.53 2.37 -3.09
C ARG A 101 -6.17 3.75 -3.60
N ASP A 102 -5.93 3.87 -4.92
CA ASP A 102 -5.67 5.17 -5.57
C ASP A 102 -6.88 6.12 -5.42
N TYR A 103 -8.11 5.61 -5.54
CA TYR A 103 -9.34 6.39 -5.35
C TYR A 103 -9.51 6.91 -3.91
N LEU A 104 -9.08 6.14 -2.91
CA LEU A 104 -9.18 6.46 -1.48
C LEU A 104 -7.92 7.16 -0.93
N ASP A 105 -6.97 7.54 -1.77
CA ASP A 105 -5.67 8.12 -1.39
C ASP A 105 -4.89 7.28 -0.37
N ILE A 106 -5.02 5.94 -0.46
CA ILE A 106 -4.33 5.02 0.43
C ILE A 106 -2.88 4.86 -0.02
N THR A 107 -1.95 5.38 0.77
CA THR A 107 -0.51 5.35 0.50
C THR A 107 0.23 4.18 1.18
N SER A 108 -0.41 3.53 2.16
CA SER A 108 0.19 2.43 2.91
C SER A 108 0.56 1.26 2.00
N GLU A 109 1.73 0.66 2.24
CA GLU A 109 2.18 -0.54 1.54
C GLU A 109 1.83 -1.81 2.33
N LEU A 110 1.56 -2.90 1.59
CA LEU A 110 1.40 -4.21 2.21
C LEU A 110 2.68 -4.62 2.95
N ILE A 111 2.54 -5.03 4.20
CA ILE A 111 3.62 -5.68 4.93
C ILE A 111 3.72 -7.13 4.43
N ASP A 112 4.71 -7.38 3.60
CA ASP A 112 4.99 -8.69 3.02
C ASP A 112 6.43 -9.17 3.34
N LYS A 113 6.78 -10.35 2.86
CA LYS A 113 8.13 -10.92 3.01
C LYS A 113 9.22 -10.01 2.43
N ASN A 114 8.93 -9.30 1.34
CA ASN A 114 9.91 -8.43 0.69
C ASN A 114 10.19 -7.19 1.52
N LYS A 115 9.13 -6.58 2.09
CA LYS A 115 9.27 -5.43 3.00
C LYS A 115 10.08 -5.82 4.24
N VAL A 116 9.79 -6.96 4.86
CA VAL A 116 10.55 -7.45 6.02
C VAL A 116 12.01 -7.74 5.65
N LYS A 117 12.29 -8.36 4.49
CA LYS A 117 13.66 -8.56 4.01
C LYS A 117 14.43 -7.25 3.82
N LYS A 118 13.79 -6.21 3.28
CA LYS A 118 14.39 -4.87 3.15
C LYS A 118 14.74 -4.28 4.52
N ILE A 119 13.86 -4.42 5.50
CA ILE A 119 14.09 -3.96 6.87
C ILE A 119 15.26 -4.74 7.49
N PHE A 120 15.30 -6.07 7.34
CA PHE A 120 16.42 -6.89 7.84
C PHE A 120 17.78 -6.59 7.16
N ALA A 121 17.75 -6.00 5.95
CA ALA A 121 18.95 -5.56 5.24
C ALA A 121 19.52 -4.21 5.75
N ILE A 122 18.82 -3.48 6.63
CA ILE A 122 19.30 -2.23 7.21
C ILE A 122 20.58 -2.50 8.01
N ASN A 123 21.64 -1.75 7.72
CA ASN A 123 22.88 -1.82 8.46
C ASN A 123 22.75 -1.00 9.78
N GLY A 124 23.24 -1.57 10.86
CA GLY A 124 23.13 -0.93 12.19
C GLY A 124 21.88 -1.39 12.96
N LEU A 125 22.10 -1.75 14.23
CA LEU A 125 21.01 -2.27 15.07
C LEU A 125 20.04 -1.17 15.51
N ASP A 126 20.53 0.05 15.71
CA ASP A 126 19.69 1.18 16.16
C ASP A 126 18.77 1.66 15.02
N ASP A 127 19.27 1.76 13.79
CA ASP A 127 18.45 2.10 12.63
C ASP A 127 17.41 1.01 12.36
N PHE A 128 17.81 -0.26 12.47
CA PHE A 128 16.88 -1.39 12.37
C PHE A 128 15.80 -1.31 13.44
N ARG A 129 16.16 -1.04 14.69
CA ARG A 129 15.23 -0.90 15.82
C ARG A 129 14.23 0.23 15.55
N ASN A 130 14.71 1.40 15.15
CA ASN A 130 13.85 2.53 14.83
C ASN A 130 12.82 2.18 13.74
N GLU A 131 13.27 1.48 12.69
CA GLU A 131 12.40 1.10 11.58
C GLU A 131 11.34 0.06 11.99
N ILE A 132 11.69 -0.96 12.78
CA ILE A 132 10.69 -1.96 13.22
C ILE A 132 9.67 -1.35 14.19
N TYR A 133 10.09 -0.46 15.10
CA TYR A 133 9.17 0.21 16.03
C TYR A 133 8.20 1.15 15.32
N LYS A 134 8.63 1.77 14.23
CA LYS A 134 7.78 2.62 13.38
C LYS A 134 6.81 1.79 12.53
N THR A 135 7.27 0.67 11.98
CA THR A 135 6.51 -0.12 11.00
C THR A 135 5.51 -1.08 11.65
N PHE A 136 5.83 -1.64 12.83
CA PHE A 136 5.04 -2.69 13.48
C PHE A 136 4.45 -2.21 14.81
N THR A 137 3.37 -1.44 14.73
CA THR A 137 2.74 -0.83 15.91
C THR A 137 1.57 -1.66 16.44
N THR A 138 0.75 -2.22 15.54
CA THR A 138 -0.44 -3.00 15.92
C THR A 138 -0.11 -4.46 16.24
N GLN A 139 -0.99 -5.09 17.01
CA GLN A 139 -0.83 -6.51 17.33
C GLN A 139 -0.87 -7.40 16.08
N ALA A 140 -1.69 -7.05 15.08
CA ALA A 140 -1.76 -7.78 13.82
C ALA A 140 -0.41 -7.76 13.10
N GLU A 141 0.22 -6.60 13.00
CA GLU A 141 1.54 -6.42 12.36
C GLU A 141 2.64 -7.15 13.12
N LYS A 142 2.64 -7.10 14.46
CA LYS A 142 3.61 -7.81 15.30
C LYS A 142 3.54 -9.32 15.10
N VAL A 143 2.34 -9.87 15.07
CA VAL A 143 2.14 -11.31 14.80
C VAL A 143 2.58 -11.67 13.37
N LEU A 144 2.25 -10.82 12.40
CA LEU A 144 2.66 -11.00 11.01
C LEU A 144 4.20 -10.95 10.88
N LEU A 145 4.87 -10.03 11.57
CA LEU A 145 6.34 -9.95 11.59
C LEU A 145 6.95 -11.26 12.07
N ILE A 146 6.55 -11.78 13.23
CA ILE A 146 7.06 -13.04 13.79
C ILE A 146 6.81 -14.21 12.83
N LYS A 147 5.62 -14.27 12.22
CA LYS A 147 5.30 -15.30 11.22
C LYS A 147 6.26 -15.22 10.03
N ILE A 148 6.52 -14.03 9.48
CA ILE A 148 7.42 -13.84 8.33
C ILE A 148 8.87 -14.19 8.71
N ILE A 149 9.32 -13.85 9.92
CA ILE A 149 10.67 -14.19 10.39
C ILE A 149 10.86 -15.72 10.41
N ARG A 150 9.90 -16.46 10.95
CA ARG A 150 9.91 -17.94 10.95
C ARG A 150 9.95 -18.53 9.55
N GLU A 151 9.12 -17.99 8.64
CA GLU A 151 9.01 -18.47 7.27
C GLU A 151 10.25 -18.16 6.41
N CYS A 152 10.92 -17.05 6.67
CA CYS A 152 12.09 -16.62 5.91
C CYS A 152 13.43 -17.18 6.44
N GLY A 153 13.47 -17.66 7.68
CA GLY A 153 14.66 -18.24 8.28
C GLY A 153 15.84 -17.25 8.40
N PHE A 154 15.56 -16.04 8.88
CA PHE A 154 16.63 -15.06 9.12
C PHE A 154 17.63 -15.55 10.15
N ASN A 155 18.94 -15.23 9.98
CA ASN A 155 20.04 -15.70 10.82
C ASN A 155 20.67 -14.60 11.69
N ASP A 156 20.18 -13.36 11.61
CA ASP A 156 20.68 -12.25 12.44
C ASP A 156 20.03 -12.30 13.82
N PHE A 157 20.71 -12.96 14.75
CA PHE A 157 20.21 -13.17 16.11
C PHE A 157 19.88 -11.86 16.84
N ASN A 158 20.70 -10.83 16.67
CA ASN A 158 20.46 -9.55 17.35
C ASN A 158 19.17 -8.88 16.85
N LYS A 159 18.95 -8.86 15.53
CA LYS A 159 17.73 -8.32 14.93
C LYS A 159 16.49 -9.14 15.29
N ILE A 160 16.61 -10.47 15.30
CA ILE A 160 15.52 -11.36 15.73
C ILE A 160 15.13 -11.04 17.18
N ARG A 161 16.10 -10.92 18.06
CA ARG A 161 15.84 -10.59 19.48
C ARG A 161 15.15 -9.24 19.66
N GLU A 162 15.50 -8.22 18.88
CA GLU A 162 14.78 -6.93 18.89
C GLU A 162 13.33 -7.10 18.45
N CYS A 163 13.08 -7.93 17.44
CA CYS A 163 11.70 -8.23 17.01
C CYS A 163 10.92 -8.97 18.11
N GLU A 164 11.54 -9.94 18.81
CA GLU A 164 10.92 -10.66 19.91
C GLU A 164 10.55 -9.72 21.07
N VAL A 165 11.44 -8.79 21.41
CA VAL A 165 11.21 -7.76 22.43
C VAL A 165 10.03 -6.84 22.03
N LEU A 166 10.05 -6.33 20.79
CA LEU A 166 8.96 -5.48 20.27
C LEU A 166 7.61 -6.19 20.28
N CYS A 167 7.61 -7.47 19.89
CA CYS A 167 6.37 -8.23 19.71
C CYS A 167 5.88 -8.88 21.01
N GLY A 168 6.75 -9.06 22.01
CA GLY A 168 6.47 -9.86 23.20
C GLY A 168 6.24 -11.34 22.88
N MET A 169 6.82 -11.84 21.80
CA MET A 169 6.68 -13.20 21.28
C MET A 169 8.02 -13.74 20.82
N THR A 170 8.24 -15.04 20.96
CA THR A 170 9.45 -15.73 20.46
C THR A 170 9.28 -16.19 19.02
N VAL A 171 10.37 -16.19 18.27
CA VAL A 171 10.47 -16.74 16.91
C VAL A 171 10.57 -18.27 16.92
#